data_6a6b71c9ca8c6572655625ca18d36eda
#
_entry.id   6a6b71c9ca8c6572655625ca18d36eda
#
_cell.length_a   1.000
_cell.length_b   1.000
_cell.length_c   1.000
_cell.angle_alpha   90.00
_cell.angle_beta   90.00
_cell.angle_gamma   90.00
#
_symmetry.space_group_name_H-M   'P 1'
#
loop_
_entity.id
_entity.type
_entity.pdbx_description
1 polymer ?
#
loop_
_entity_poly.entity_id
_entity_poly.type
_entity_poly.pdbx_seq_one_letter_code
_entity_poly.pdbx_strand_id
1 'polypeptide(L)'
;PHKPEGEMNNPIDWVNWDNMGAAGGIISSAEDMIKWMQFQLNNGINGNDTLFTRREQTTMWTPHVNYPVSDRAREVYGGRNFNGYGLGWGTTEYHGKQMVSHTGGYDGMYSAVTMLPTEKIGVVILTNTMDGIGILLSYEIIDRLLGLPQQDWKNRGINQDKGHWADRAARIKERTDARIMGTKPSMDVVAISGLYRCPLFGDIRILEENGKLTIDFVHSPQLKARLSHWHNDTYQLEWLEEQAWFEFGTVQIQMNNSGKPSGLLFDVPNDDIFFEEIKAVRVTP
;
A
#
# COMPACT_ATOMS: atom_id res chain seq x y z
N PRO A 1 -2.97 11.86 10.01
CA PRO A 1 -2.49 11.36 8.73
C PRO A 1 -2.33 12.49 7.72
N HIS A 2 -1.32 12.38 6.83
CA HIS A 2 -1.03 13.38 5.80
C HIS A 2 -0.64 12.71 4.49
N LYS A 3 -0.99 13.35 3.38
CA LYS A 3 -0.61 12.93 2.03
C LYS A 3 0.36 13.95 1.43
N PRO A 4 1.53 13.50 0.93
CA PRO A 4 2.45 14.38 0.21
C PRO A 4 1.83 14.84 -1.12
N GLU A 5 1.93 16.15 -1.40
CA GLU A 5 1.53 16.75 -2.67
C GLU A 5 2.56 17.83 -3.04
N GLY A 6 3.48 17.50 -3.94
CA GLY A 6 4.65 18.32 -4.23
C GLY A 6 5.55 18.51 -3.01
N GLU A 7 5.73 19.77 -2.58
CA GLU A 7 6.48 20.11 -1.35
C GLU A 7 5.58 20.21 -0.10
N MET A 8 4.28 20.08 -0.27
CA MET A 8 3.29 20.17 0.79
C MET A 8 2.99 18.78 1.38
N ASN A 9 2.57 18.76 2.64
CA ASN A 9 2.10 17.56 3.31
C ASN A 9 0.72 17.85 3.88
N ASN A 10 -0.31 17.53 3.11
CA ASN A 10 -1.69 17.90 3.40
C ASN A 10 -2.35 16.92 4.37
N PRO A 11 -3.07 17.40 5.40
CA PRO A 11 -3.82 16.52 6.28
C PRO A 11 -4.95 15.83 5.50
N ILE A 12 -5.16 14.56 5.80
CA ILE A 12 -6.28 13.77 5.29
C ILE A 12 -7.09 13.19 6.45
N ASP A 13 -8.33 12.80 6.19
CA ASP A 13 -9.17 12.18 7.19
C ASP A 13 -8.71 10.75 7.54
N TRP A 14 -9.10 10.29 8.73
CA TRP A 14 -8.88 8.91 9.15
C TRP A 14 -9.77 7.97 8.34
N VAL A 15 -9.16 6.95 7.76
CA VAL A 15 -9.89 5.87 7.10
C VAL A 15 -10.20 4.76 8.11
N ASN A 16 -11.41 4.21 8.05
CA ASN A 16 -11.79 3.09 8.89
C ASN A 16 -11.25 1.77 8.31
N TRP A 17 -10.40 1.09 9.09
CA TRP A 17 -9.80 -0.19 8.76
C TRP A 17 -10.37 -1.37 9.58
N ASP A 18 -11.57 -1.24 10.16
CA ASP A 18 -12.15 -2.29 11.00
C ASP A 18 -12.21 -3.66 10.31
N ASN A 19 -12.51 -3.68 9.01
CA ASN A 19 -12.53 -4.91 8.21
C ASN A 19 -11.13 -5.49 7.94
N MET A 20 -10.07 -4.73 8.16
CA MET A 20 -8.67 -5.08 7.89
C MET A 20 -7.81 -5.02 9.16
N GLY A 21 -8.42 -5.03 10.33
CA GLY A 21 -7.74 -4.85 11.61
C GLY A 21 -6.58 -5.82 11.84
N ALA A 22 -6.67 -7.05 11.34
CA ALA A 22 -5.58 -8.02 11.43
C ALA A 22 -4.35 -7.67 10.59
N ALA A 23 -4.51 -6.91 9.52
CA ALA A 23 -3.43 -6.51 8.63
C ALA A 23 -2.76 -5.19 9.06
N GLY A 24 -3.51 -4.23 9.63
CA GLY A 24 -2.97 -2.90 9.92
C GLY A 24 -3.67 -2.15 11.05
N GLY A 25 -4.47 -2.81 11.88
CA GLY A 25 -5.28 -2.16 12.93
C GLY A 25 -4.54 -1.79 14.21
N ILE A 26 -3.24 -2.07 14.34
CA ILE A 26 -2.49 -1.70 15.55
C ILE A 26 -2.14 -0.21 15.49
N ILE A 27 -2.67 0.54 16.47
CA ILE A 27 -2.30 1.93 16.74
C ILE A 27 -1.37 1.94 17.96
N SER A 28 -0.18 2.51 17.81
CA SER A 28 0.84 2.48 18.86
C SER A 28 1.62 3.80 18.94
N SER A 29 2.47 3.88 19.95
CA SER A 29 3.44 4.96 20.17
C SER A 29 4.86 4.45 20.01
N ALA A 30 5.83 5.35 19.83
CA ALA A 30 7.24 4.98 19.82
C ALA A 30 7.66 4.30 21.14
N GLU A 31 7.13 4.78 22.28
CA GLU A 31 7.41 4.21 23.60
C GLU A 31 6.94 2.73 23.70
N ASP A 32 5.74 2.41 23.24
CA ASP A 32 5.23 1.05 23.30
C ASP A 32 5.90 0.14 22.26
N MET A 33 6.24 0.68 21.10
CA MET A 33 7.02 -0.05 20.10
C MET A 33 8.44 -0.36 20.55
N ILE A 34 9.06 0.48 21.39
CA ILE A 34 10.34 0.17 22.05
C ILE A 34 10.18 -1.05 22.98
N LYS A 35 9.12 -1.11 23.78
CA LYS A 35 8.82 -2.28 24.62
C LYS A 35 8.63 -3.54 23.79
N TRP A 36 7.91 -3.43 22.66
CA TRP A 36 7.75 -4.53 21.70
C TRP A 36 9.09 -5.00 21.12
N MET A 37 9.97 -4.08 20.71
CA MET A 37 11.30 -4.44 20.20
C MET A 37 12.18 -5.08 21.28
N GLN A 38 12.19 -4.55 22.50
CA GLN A 38 12.90 -5.14 23.63
C GLN A 38 12.44 -6.58 23.90
N PHE A 39 11.14 -6.80 23.86
CA PHE A 39 10.55 -8.13 23.98
C PHE A 39 11.01 -9.06 22.86
N GLN A 40 11.01 -8.62 21.61
CA GLN A 40 11.53 -9.37 20.47
C GLN A 40 13.03 -9.69 20.64
N LEU A 41 13.85 -8.70 20.98
CA LEU A 41 15.29 -8.84 21.16
C LEU A 41 15.62 -9.72 22.39
N ASN A 42 14.72 -9.90 23.35
CA ASN A 42 14.85 -10.77 24.51
C ASN A 42 14.25 -12.17 24.30
N ASN A 43 14.06 -12.61 23.05
CA ASN A 43 13.55 -13.93 22.70
C ASN A 43 12.15 -14.24 23.27
N GLY A 44 11.27 -13.24 23.29
CA GLY A 44 9.90 -13.40 23.77
C GLY A 44 9.72 -13.40 25.29
N ILE A 45 10.73 -12.93 26.04
CA ILE A 45 10.70 -12.88 27.49
C ILE A 45 10.43 -11.44 27.94
N ASN A 46 9.44 -11.27 28.83
CA ASN A 46 9.14 -10.03 29.52
C ASN A 46 9.01 -10.30 31.03
N GLY A 47 10.04 -9.96 31.78
CA GLY A 47 10.11 -10.32 33.21
C GLY A 47 10.08 -11.83 33.43
N ASN A 48 9.03 -12.33 34.10
CA ASN A 48 8.83 -13.76 34.34
C ASN A 48 7.97 -14.46 33.29
N ASP A 49 7.41 -13.69 32.33
CA ASP A 49 6.50 -14.23 31.34
C ASP A 49 7.23 -14.51 30.02
N THR A 50 6.89 -15.64 29.41
CA THR A 50 7.34 -15.99 28.05
C THR A 50 6.12 -16.07 27.15
N LEU A 51 6.00 -15.13 26.20
CA LEU A 51 4.86 -15.08 25.26
C LEU A 51 5.07 -15.96 24.04
N PHE A 52 6.32 -16.16 23.63
CA PHE A 52 6.71 -17.15 22.62
C PHE A 52 8.10 -17.70 22.90
N THR A 53 8.34 -18.90 22.47
CA THR A 53 9.63 -19.58 22.65
C THR A 53 10.65 -19.10 21.60
N ARG A 54 11.94 -19.32 21.88
CA ARG A 54 13.00 -19.09 20.90
C ARG A 54 12.79 -19.88 19.59
N ARG A 55 12.20 -21.06 19.68
CA ARG A 55 11.88 -21.88 18.49
C ARG A 55 10.84 -21.18 17.61
N GLU A 56 9.79 -20.64 18.21
CA GLU A 56 8.75 -19.91 17.48
C GLU A 56 9.32 -18.63 16.86
N GLN A 57 10.15 -17.90 17.60
CA GLN A 57 10.83 -16.73 17.05
C GLN A 57 11.74 -17.09 15.86
N THR A 58 12.51 -18.17 16.00
CA THR A 58 13.35 -18.65 14.89
C THR A 58 12.49 -18.99 13.66
N THR A 59 11.33 -19.61 13.86
CA THR A 59 10.39 -19.90 12.78
C THR A 59 9.87 -18.61 12.12
N MET A 60 9.51 -17.60 12.93
CA MET A 60 9.04 -16.30 12.40
C MET A 60 10.13 -15.57 11.59
N TRP A 61 11.38 -15.65 12.00
CA TRP A 61 12.50 -14.94 11.38
C TRP A 61 13.25 -15.75 10.30
N THR A 62 12.91 -17.03 10.14
CA THR A 62 13.43 -17.85 9.04
C THR A 62 12.77 -17.43 7.73
N PRO A 63 13.52 -17.15 6.65
CA PRO A 63 12.93 -16.90 5.34
C PRO A 63 12.15 -18.12 4.83
N HIS A 64 10.84 -17.96 4.67
CA HIS A 64 9.97 -18.96 4.02
C HIS A 64 9.80 -18.63 2.53
N VAL A 65 10.01 -17.37 2.15
CA VAL A 65 10.09 -16.91 0.77
C VAL A 65 11.42 -16.18 0.60
N ASN A 66 12.17 -16.49 -0.45
CA ASN A 66 13.43 -15.85 -0.76
C ASN A 66 13.30 -14.95 -1.98
N TYR A 67 13.95 -13.80 -1.94
CA TYR A 67 14.00 -12.83 -3.01
C TYR A 67 15.41 -12.76 -3.61
N PRO A 68 15.55 -12.54 -4.93
CA PRO A 68 16.84 -12.29 -5.54
C PRO A 68 17.53 -11.07 -4.94
N VAL A 69 18.83 -11.16 -4.76
CA VAL A 69 19.66 -10.02 -4.33
C VAL A 69 20.42 -9.49 -5.53
N SER A 70 20.12 -8.25 -5.94
CA SER A 70 20.82 -7.58 -7.04
C SER A 70 22.25 -7.17 -6.63
N ASP A 71 23.15 -7.00 -7.62
CA ASP A 71 24.51 -6.53 -7.37
C ASP A 71 24.50 -5.14 -6.70
N ARG A 72 23.59 -4.27 -7.11
CA ARG A 72 23.40 -2.96 -6.45
C ARG A 72 23.00 -3.10 -4.98
N ALA A 73 22.14 -4.07 -4.64
CA ALA A 73 21.78 -4.31 -3.25
C ALA A 73 22.97 -4.85 -2.44
N ARG A 74 23.82 -5.69 -3.04
CA ARG A 74 25.08 -6.16 -2.41
C ARG A 74 25.99 -5.01 -2.07
N GLU A 75 26.20 -4.12 -3.04
CA GLU A 75 27.05 -2.93 -2.87
C GLU A 75 26.51 -1.99 -1.79
N VAL A 76 25.22 -1.64 -1.87
CA VAL A 76 24.58 -0.65 -1.00
C VAL A 76 24.48 -1.10 0.43
N TYR A 77 24.17 -2.38 0.67
CA TYR A 77 23.87 -2.92 2.00
C TYR A 77 25.00 -3.77 2.59
N GLY A 78 26.24 -3.45 2.23
CA GLY A 78 27.43 -4.01 2.86
C GLY A 78 27.62 -5.51 2.63
N GLY A 79 27.46 -5.97 1.38
CA GLY A 79 27.69 -7.36 1.00
C GLY A 79 26.50 -8.30 1.26
N ARG A 80 25.28 -7.77 1.23
CA ARG A 80 24.03 -8.57 1.41
C ARG A 80 24.06 -9.83 0.55
N ASN A 81 23.94 -11.01 1.17
CA ASN A 81 23.94 -12.31 0.49
C ASN A 81 22.56 -12.96 0.43
N PHE A 82 21.65 -12.61 1.32
CA PHE A 82 20.29 -13.09 1.30
C PHE A 82 19.27 -11.99 1.54
N ASN A 83 18.07 -12.20 1.04
CA ASN A 83 16.88 -11.39 1.27
C ASN A 83 15.66 -12.29 1.22
N GLY A 84 14.80 -12.23 2.22
CA GLY A 84 13.63 -13.08 2.27
C GLY A 84 12.57 -12.57 3.24
N TYR A 85 11.49 -13.33 3.32
CA TYR A 85 10.37 -13.03 4.19
C TYR A 85 9.98 -14.26 5.02
N GLY A 86 9.86 -14.05 6.32
CA GLY A 86 9.44 -15.05 7.27
C GLY A 86 7.93 -14.98 7.56
N LEU A 87 7.54 -15.09 8.82
CA LEU A 87 6.13 -14.91 9.23
C LEU A 87 5.95 -13.52 9.83
N GLY A 88 5.53 -12.57 8.98
CA GLY A 88 5.36 -11.16 9.35
C GLY A 88 6.66 -10.37 9.48
N TRP A 89 7.79 -10.90 9.00
CA TRP A 89 9.10 -10.26 9.11
C TRP A 89 9.92 -10.41 7.82
N GLY A 90 10.42 -9.30 7.33
CA GLY A 90 11.51 -9.29 6.38
C GLY A 90 12.79 -9.70 7.08
N THR A 91 13.55 -10.64 6.50
CA THR A 91 14.83 -11.09 7.03
C THR A 91 15.89 -10.92 5.96
N THR A 92 16.97 -10.23 6.29
CA THR A 92 18.04 -9.92 5.34
C THR A 92 19.39 -9.83 6.04
N GLU A 93 20.43 -9.57 5.30
CA GLU A 93 21.78 -9.30 5.80
C GLU A 93 22.15 -7.84 5.61
N TYR A 94 22.79 -7.26 6.62
CA TYR A 94 23.33 -5.91 6.60
C TYR A 94 24.74 -5.91 7.23
N HIS A 95 25.77 -5.67 6.43
CA HIS A 95 27.18 -5.75 6.86
C HIS A 95 27.53 -7.04 7.62
N GLY A 96 27.11 -8.20 7.10
CA GLY A 96 27.36 -9.51 7.71
C GLY A 96 26.48 -9.82 8.94
N LYS A 97 25.52 -8.97 9.27
CA LYS A 97 24.63 -9.10 10.43
C LYS A 97 23.20 -9.44 9.98
N GLN A 98 22.54 -10.33 10.71
CA GLN A 98 21.12 -10.56 10.49
C GLN A 98 20.34 -9.29 10.83
N MET A 99 19.51 -8.85 9.89
CA MET A 99 18.55 -7.78 10.08
C MET A 99 17.15 -8.33 9.92
N VAL A 100 16.30 -8.00 10.87
CA VAL A 100 14.86 -8.35 10.87
C VAL A 100 14.07 -7.06 10.89
N SER A 101 13.14 -6.89 9.94
CA SER A 101 12.40 -5.63 9.81
C SER A 101 11.00 -5.86 9.28
N HIS A 102 10.12 -4.91 9.56
CA HIS A 102 8.83 -4.75 8.88
C HIS A 102 8.47 -3.28 8.77
N THR A 103 7.74 -2.94 7.73
CA THR A 103 7.18 -1.60 7.53
C THR A 103 5.67 -1.67 7.54
N GLY A 104 5.02 -0.53 7.74
CA GLY A 104 3.57 -0.43 7.68
C GLY A 104 3.16 0.87 7.05
N GLY A 105 2.28 0.82 6.05
CA GLY A 105 1.60 1.98 5.48
C GLY A 105 0.14 1.96 5.90
N TYR A 106 -0.31 3.07 6.43
CA TYR A 106 -1.71 3.37 6.67
C TYR A 106 -2.01 4.68 5.98
N ASP A 107 -3.26 4.93 5.62
CA ASP A 107 -3.62 6.18 4.95
C ASP A 107 -3.05 7.38 5.71
N GLY A 108 -2.09 8.06 5.09
CA GLY A 108 -1.43 9.24 5.63
C GLY A 108 -0.39 9.00 6.74
N MET A 109 0.04 7.75 6.98
CA MET A 109 1.08 7.42 7.97
C MET A 109 1.98 6.28 7.46
N TYR A 110 3.22 6.28 7.93
CA TYR A 110 4.17 5.22 7.64
C TYR A 110 4.97 4.85 8.87
N SER A 111 5.22 3.57 9.07
CA SER A 111 5.99 3.02 10.20
C SER A 111 7.07 2.08 9.71
N ALA A 112 8.19 2.02 10.44
CA ALA A 112 9.25 1.05 10.21
C ALA A 112 9.78 0.55 11.55
N VAL A 113 9.97 -0.75 11.66
CA VAL A 113 10.69 -1.42 12.75
C VAL A 113 11.84 -2.18 12.14
N THR A 114 13.05 -1.97 12.66
CA THR A 114 14.27 -2.63 12.19
C THR A 114 15.08 -3.09 13.39
N MET A 115 15.49 -4.34 13.40
CA MET A 115 16.27 -4.94 14.48
C MET A 115 17.50 -5.67 13.96
N LEU A 116 18.60 -5.56 14.70
CA LEU A 116 19.79 -6.40 14.60
C LEU A 116 19.86 -7.28 15.87
N PRO A 117 19.33 -8.51 15.82
CA PRO A 117 19.11 -9.31 17.03
C PRO A 117 20.40 -9.65 17.79
N THR A 118 21.48 -9.95 17.08
CA THR A 118 22.78 -10.29 17.67
C THR A 118 23.39 -9.10 18.41
N GLU A 119 23.26 -7.90 17.83
CA GLU A 119 23.78 -6.64 18.36
C GLU A 119 22.87 -6.04 19.44
N LYS A 120 21.67 -6.58 19.61
CA LYS A 120 20.63 -6.04 20.51
C LYS A 120 20.25 -4.59 20.17
N ILE A 121 20.28 -4.25 18.90
CA ILE A 121 19.87 -2.95 18.38
C ILE A 121 18.45 -3.07 17.82
N GLY A 122 17.60 -2.11 18.15
CA GLY A 122 16.28 -1.92 17.55
C GLY A 122 16.01 -0.46 17.27
N VAL A 123 15.41 -0.17 16.13
CA VAL A 123 15.02 1.17 15.69
C VAL A 123 13.56 1.13 15.28
N VAL A 124 12.77 2.06 15.77
CA VAL A 124 11.40 2.32 15.32
C VAL A 124 11.29 3.74 14.79
N ILE A 125 10.68 3.88 13.62
CA ILE A 125 10.35 5.17 13.02
C ILE A 125 8.85 5.20 12.78
N LEU A 126 8.20 6.23 13.28
CA LEU A 126 6.77 6.49 13.05
C LEU A 126 6.64 7.88 12.42
N THR A 127 5.96 7.94 11.29
CA THR A 127 5.72 9.19 10.57
C THR A 127 4.22 9.41 10.39
N ASN A 128 3.81 10.66 10.33
CA ASN A 128 2.44 11.06 10.02
C ASN A 128 2.29 11.49 8.54
N THR A 129 3.06 10.85 7.66
CA THR A 129 3.02 11.07 6.21
C THR A 129 3.18 9.75 5.47
N MET A 130 2.69 9.68 4.23
CA MET A 130 2.83 8.53 3.31
C MET A 130 4.23 8.49 2.66
N ASP A 131 5.28 8.85 3.39
CA ASP A 131 6.65 8.89 2.91
C ASP A 131 7.43 7.67 3.43
N GLY A 132 8.04 6.91 2.53
CA GLY A 132 8.81 5.70 2.82
C GLY A 132 10.19 5.91 3.45
N ILE A 133 10.54 7.13 3.86
CA ILE A 133 11.87 7.46 4.41
C ILE A 133 12.22 6.69 5.70
N GLY A 134 11.22 6.17 6.40
CA GLY A 134 11.41 5.53 7.72
C GLY A 134 12.44 4.40 7.72
N ILE A 135 12.41 3.51 6.72
CA ILE A 135 13.39 2.41 6.63
C ILE A 135 14.81 2.91 6.38
N LEU A 136 14.98 3.96 5.60
CA LEU A 136 16.29 4.53 5.29
C LEU A 136 16.87 5.31 6.47
N LEU A 137 16.04 5.98 7.25
CA LEU A 137 16.44 6.56 8.53
C LEU A 137 16.87 5.48 9.52
N SER A 138 16.26 4.31 9.49
CA SER A 138 16.71 3.17 10.31
C SER A 138 18.14 2.75 9.96
N TYR A 139 18.49 2.70 8.67
CA TYR A 139 19.86 2.42 8.24
C TYR A 139 20.84 3.50 8.70
N GLU A 140 20.49 4.78 8.59
CA GLU A 140 21.33 5.88 9.07
C GLU A 140 21.63 5.77 10.57
N ILE A 141 20.62 5.47 11.38
CA ILE A 141 20.77 5.29 12.83
C ILE A 141 21.64 4.07 13.13
N ILE A 142 21.40 2.95 12.45
CA ILE A 142 22.16 1.70 12.61
C ILE A 142 23.62 1.90 12.25
N ASP A 143 23.93 2.59 11.14
CA ASP A 143 25.30 2.90 10.74
C ASP A 143 26.06 3.65 11.84
N ARG A 144 25.41 4.65 12.45
CA ARG A 144 25.99 5.41 13.56
C ARG A 144 26.22 4.54 14.80
N LEU A 145 25.26 3.67 15.14
CA LEU A 145 25.37 2.78 16.30
C LEU A 145 26.45 1.71 16.12
N LEU A 146 26.69 1.26 14.89
CA LEU A 146 27.70 0.28 14.55
C LEU A 146 29.08 0.91 14.22
N GLY A 147 29.17 2.23 14.19
CA GLY A 147 30.41 2.93 13.79
C GLY A 147 30.78 2.71 12.31
N LEU A 148 29.81 2.45 11.44
CA LEU A 148 30.02 2.27 10.01
C LEU A 148 30.22 3.61 9.29
N PRO A 149 30.88 3.61 8.13
CA PRO A 149 30.95 4.80 7.29
C PRO A 149 29.55 5.31 6.94
N GLN A 150 29.33 6.60 7.15
CA GLN A 150 28.04 7.21 6.88
C GLN A 150 27.75 7.20 5.37
N GLN A 151 26.58 6.71 5.00
CA GLN A 151 26.05 6.79 3.65
C GLN A 151 25.01 7.91 3.58
N ASP A 152 24.77 8.41 2.39
CA ASP A 152 23.76 9.45 2.16
C ASP A 152 22.35 8.83 2.01
N TRP A 153 21.87 8.24 3.09
CA TRP A 153 20.55 7.60 3.14
C TRP A 153 19.42 8.59 2.88
N LYS A 154 19.59 9.84 3.34
CA LYS A 154 18.61 10.90 3.14
C LYS A 154 18.36 11.18 1.65
N ASN A 155 19.43 11.51 0.90
CA ASN A 155 19.26 11.81 -0.53
C ASN A 155 18.87 10.57 -1.34
N ARG A 156 19.27 9.38 -0.90
CA ARG A 156 18.80 8.12 -1.48
C ARG A 156 17.30 7.98 -1.34
N GLY A 157 16.72 8.25 -0.16
CA GLY A 157 15.28 8.25 0.08
C GLY A 157 14.56 9.27 -0.80
N ILE A 158 15.00 10.52 -0.76
CA ILE A 158 14.41 11.61 -1.57
C ILE A 158 14.40 11.25 -3.06
N ASN A 159 15.47 10.65 -3.57
CA ASN A 159 15.55 10.26 -4.99
C ASN A 159 14.65 9.06 -5.31
N GLN A 160 14.52 8.11 -4.38
CA GLN A 160 13.60 6.98 -4.53
C GLN A 160 12.14 7.45 -4.57
N ASP A 161 11.75 8.34 -3.66
CA ASP A 161 10.39 8.90 -3.63
C ASP A 161 10.10 9.74 -4.88
N LYS A 162 11.04 10.59 -5.31
CA LYS A 162 10.90 11.33 -6.58
C LYS A 162 10.70 10.40 -7.78
N GLY A 163 11.45 9.29 -7.83
CA GLY A 163 11.28 8.26 -8.86
C GLY A 163 9.89 7.63 -8.81
N HIS A 164 9.43 7.23 -7.65
CA HIS A 164 8.10 6.66 -7.43
C HIS A 164 6.97 7.61 -7.90
N TRP A 165 7.02 8.87 -7.50
CA TRP A 165 6.03 9.87 -7.93
C TRP A 165 6.07 10.16 -9.42
N ALA A 166 7.27 10.20 -10.02
CA ALA A 166 7.44 10.37 -11.46
C ALA A 166 6.86 9.17 -12.25
N ASP A 167 7.11 7.95 -11.81
CA ASP A 167 6.57 6.74 -12.43
C ASP A 167 5.04 6.69 -12.32
N ARG A 168 4.49 7.09 -11.17
CA ARG A 168 3.03 7.20 -11.00
C ARG A 168 2.42 8.24 -11.94
N ALA A 169 3.00 9.43 -12.01
CA ALA A 169 2.56 10.48 -12.92
C ALA A 169 2.65 10.03 -14.39
N ALA A 170 3.69 9.30 -14.77
CA ALA A 170 3.85 8.74 -16.11
C ALA A 170 2.75 7.73 -16.45
N ARG A 171 2.41 6.83 -15.53
CA ARG A 171 1.31 5.86 -15.69
C ARG A 171 -0.05 6.54 -15.87
N ILE A 172 -0.33 7.61 -15.12
CA ILE A 172 -1.55 8.41 -15.28
C ILE A 172 -1.55 9.15 -16.61
N LYS A 173 -0.41 9.74 -16.98
CA LYS A 173 -0.26 10.45 -18.25
C LYS A 173 -0.47 9.53 -19.46
N GLU A 174 0.08 8.32 -19.45
CA GLU A 174 -0.14 7.33 -20.50
C GLU A 174 -1.64 7.09 -20.74
N ARG A 175 -2.43 6.94 -19.67
CA ARG A 175 -3.87 6.73 -19.75
C ARG A 175 -4.63 7.95 -20.23
N THR A 176 -4.21 9.13 -19.79
CA THR A 176 -4.83 10.39 -20.23
C THR A 176 -4.54 10.68 -21.70
N ASP A 177 -3.34 10.41 -22.17
CA ASP A 177 -2.96 10.56 -23.57
C ASP A 177 -3.68 9.53 -24.48
N ALA A 178 -3.98 8.35 -23.98
CA ALA A 178 -4.72 7.31 -24.70
C ALA A 178 -6.23 7.55 -24.76
N ARG A 179 -6.75 8.62 -24.13
CA ARG A 179 -8.17 8.96 -24.17
C ARG A 179 -8.64 9.25 -25.61
N ILE A 180 -9.71 8.58 -26.03
CA ILE A 180 -10.32 8.78 -27.35
C ILE A 180 -11.38 9.88 -27.25
N MET A 181 -11.07 11.04 -27.83
CA MET A 181 -11.97 12.21 -27.77
C MET A 181 -13.17 12.06 -28.71
N GLY A 182 -14.29 12.70 -28.34
CA GLY A 182 -15.49 12.80 -29.20
C GLY A 182 -16.38 11.58 -29.26
N THR A 183 -16.07 10.54 -28.43
CA THR A 183 -16.92 9.34 -28.33
C THR A 183 -18.14 9.59 -27.45
N LYS A 184 -19.12 8.69 -27.53
CA LYS A 184 -20.32 8.68 -26.67
C LYS A 184 -20.49 7.28 -26.09
N PRO A 185 -21.09 7.16 -24.89
CA PRO A 185 -21.49 5.86 -24.36
C PRO A 185 -22.48 5.17 -25.30
N SER A 186 -22.39 3.87 -25.40
CA SER A 186 -23.37 3.06 -26.18
C SER A 186 -24.63 2.75 -25.38
N MET A 187 -24.59 2.94 -24.07
CA MET A 187 -25.68 2.65 -23.13
C MET A 187 -26.15 3.90 -22.42
N ASP A 188 -27.48 3.95 -22.16
CA ASP A 188 -28.04 4.98 -21.29
C ASP A 188 -27.61 4.80 -19.83
N VAL A 189 -27.46 5.92 -19.12
CA VAL A 189 -27.05 5.96 -17.71
C VAL A 189 -27.97 5.12 -16.81
N VAL A 190 -29.30 5.11 -17.10
CA VAL A 190 -30.27 4.28 -16.39
C VAL A 190 -29.99 2.79 -16.59
N ALA A 191 -29.58 2.38 -17.79
CA ALA A 191 -29.25 0.98 -18.07
C ALA A 191 -28.00 0.50 -17.29
N ILE A 192 -27.04 1.39 -17.08
CA ILE A 192 -25.78 1.11 -16.38
C ILE A 192 -26.02 1.02 -14.87
N SER A 193 -26.97 1.75 -14.29
CA SER A 193 -27.25 1.75 -12.87
C SER A 193 -27.73 0.36 -12.40
N GLY A 194 -27.32 -0.01 -11.19
CA GLY A 194 -27.66 -1.31 -10.61
C GLY A 194 -26.59 -1.87 -9.68
N LEU A 195 -26.80 -3.11 -9.29
CA LEU A 195 -25.89 -3.85 -8.40
C LEU A 195 -24.97 -4.74 -9.23
N TYR A 196 -23.68 -4.66 -8.90
CA TYR A 196 -22.64 -5.53 -9.42
C TYR A 196 -21.97 -6.24 -8.24
N ARG A 197 -21.56 -7.48 -8.42
CA ARG A 197 -20.96 -8.29 -7.36
C ARG A 197 -19.63 -8.86 -7.78
N CYS A 198 -18.64 -8.64 -6.93
CA CYS A 198 -17.34 -9.30 -7.01
C CYS A 198 -17.26 -10.33 -5.87
N PRO A 199 -16.96 -11.62 -6.14
CA PRO A 199 -16.86 -12.62 -5.07
C PRO A 199 -15.82 -12.28 -3.99
N LEU A 200 -14.75 -11.59 -4.37
CA LEU A 200 -13.65 -11.24 -3.46
C LEU A 200 -13.93 -9.92 -2.70
N PHE A 201 -14.43 -8.90 -3.41
CA PHE A 201 -14.57 -7.54 -2.85
C PHE A 201 -16.00 -7.15 -2.51
N GLY A 202 -16.96 -8.04 -2.74
CA GLY A 202 -18.36 -7.83 -2.40
C GLY A 202 -19.13 -6.98 -3.42
N ASP A 203 -20.13 -6.26 -2.93
CA ASP A 203 -21.10 -5.55 -3.74
C ASP A 203 -20.61 -4.14 -4.12
N ILE A 204 -20.80 -3.80 -5.40
CA ILE A 204 -20.54 -2.48 -5.97
C ILE A 204 -21.85 -1.98 -6.57
N ARG A 205 -22.28 -0.79 -6.21
CA ARG A 205 -23.53 -0.20 -6.67
C ARG A 205 -23.27 1.01 -7.55
N ILE A 206 -23.86 1.04 -8.73
CA ILE A 206 -23.93 2.24 -9.56
C ILE A 206 -25.33 2.84 -9.40
N LEU A 207 -25.38 4.09 -8.93
CA LEU A 207 -26.60 4.86 -8.73
C LEU A 207 -26.72 5.92 -9.81
N GLU A 208 -27.93 6.14 -10.29
CA GLU A 208 -28.26 7.23 -11.19
C GLU A 208 -29.18 8.21 -10.47
N GLU A 209 -28.77 9.47 -10.45
CA GLU A 209 -29.59 10.58 -9.92
C GLU A 209 -29.48 11.79 -10.85
N ASN A 210 -30.60 12.21 -11.43
CA ASN A 210 -30.67 13.37 -12.33
C ASN A 210 -29.67 13.33 -13.52
N GLY A 211 -29.51 12.17 -14.12
CA GLY A 211 -28.58 11.95 -15.24
C GLY A 211 -27.13 11.81 -14.85
N LYS A 212 -26.80 11.78 -13.56
CA LYS A 212 -25.44 11.61 -13.03
C LYS A 212 -25.28 10.23 -12.42
N LEU A 213 -24.13 9.64 -12.68
CA LEU A 213 -23.78 8.34 -12.12
C LEU A 213 -22.82 8.49 -10.92
N THR A 214 -23.07 7.70 -9.89
CA THR A 214 -22.15 7.53 -8.75
C THR A 214 -21.90 6.05 -8.56
N ILE A 215 -20.65 5.66 -8.31
CA ILE A 215 -20.28 4.31 -7.93
C ILE A 215 -19.98 4.26 -6.43
N ASP A 216 -20.46 3.22 -5.77
CA ASP A 216 -20.35 3.00 -4.33
C ASP A 216 -19.85 1.57 -4.07
N PHE A 217 -18.70 1.44 -3.44
CA PHE A 217 -18.17 0.17 -2.98
C PHE A 217 -18.77 -0.12 -1.60
N VAL A 218 -19.84 -0.89 -1.57
CA VAL A 218 -20.78 -1.02 -0.42
C VAL A 218 -20.08 -1.39 0.90
N HIS A 219 -19.01 -2.17 0.83
CA HIS A 219 -18.24 -2.60 2.01
C HIS A 219 -17.07 -1.66 2.36
N SER A 220 -16.88 -0.59 1.61
CA SER A 220 -15.86 0.44 1.83
C SER A 220 -16.50 1.83 1.79
N PRO A 221 -17.11 2.30 2.90
CA PRO A 221 -18.03 3.46 2.91
C PRO A 221 -17.43 4.76 2.36
N GLN A 222 -16.12 4.94 2.46
CA GLN A 222 -15.39 6.12 1.96
C GLN A 222 -14.94 5.95 0.49
N LEU A 223 -15.11 4.76 -0.09
CA LEU A 223 -14.71 4.50 -1.47
C LEU A 223 -15.91 4.72 -2.41
N LYS A 224 -16.13 5.99 -2.76
CA LYS A 224 -17.19 6.45 -3.66
C LYS A 224 -16.64 7.41 -4.68
N ALA A 225 -17.18 7.35 -5.90
CA ALA A 225 -16.78 8.27 -6.96
C ALA A 225 -17.99 8.69 -7.81
N ARG A 226 -17.95 9.90 -8.37
CA ARG A 226 -18.77 10.25 -9.52
C ARG A 226 -18.18 9.60 -10.75
N LEU A 227 -19.06 9.20 -11.68
CA LEU A 227 -18.67 8.66 -12.98
C LEU A 227 -18.87 9.72 -14.04
N SER A 228 -17.79 10.24 -14.61
CA SER A 228 -17.81 11.13 -15.76
C SER A 228 -17.39 10.38 -17.03
N HIS A 229 -18.08 10.61 -18.14
CA HIS A 229 -17.77 9.91 -19.38
C HIS A 229 -16.33 10.16 -19.83
N TRP A 230 -15.57 9.08 -20.00
CA TRP A 230 -14.18 9.14 -20.44
C TRP A 230 -14.04 8.92 -21.95
N HIS A 231 -14.36 7.75 -22.41
CA HIS A 231 -14.51 7.39 -23.82
C HIS A 231 -15.29 6.09 -23.99
N ASN A 232 -16.04 5.94 -25.09
CA ASN A 232 -16.90 4.78 -25.33
C ASN A 232 -17.73 4.44 -24.08
N ASP A 233 -17.65 3.21 -23.57
CA ASP A 233 -18.34 2.77 -22.36
C ASP A 233 -17.43 2.80 -21.12
N THR A 234 -16.40 3.62 -21.14
CA THR A 234 -15.47 3.84 -20.03
C THR A 234 -15.77 5.19 -19.36
N TYR A 235 -15.75 5.20 -18.03
CA TYR A 235 -16.01 6.36 -17.20
C TYR A 235 -14.81 6.62 -16.29
N GLN A 236 -14.45 7.88 -16.10
CA GLN A 236 -13.48 8.31 -15.09
C GLN A 236 -14.11 8.24 -13.70
N LEU A 237 -13.33 7.79 -12.73
CA LEU A 237 -13.64 7.79 -11.31
C LEU A 237 -13.20 9.13 -10.70
N GLU A 238 -14.15 10.00 -10.41
CA GLU A 238 -13.92 11.24 -9.65
C GLU A 238 -14.23 10.96 -8.18
N TRP A 239 -13.21 10.59 -7.42
CA TRP A 239 -13.36 10.21 -6.01
C TRP A 239 -13.99 11.34 -5.21
N LEU A 240 -14.98 11.02 -4.37
CA LEU A 240 -15.67 12.01 -3.54
C LEU A 240 -14.85 12.42 -2.33
N GLU A 241 -14.00 11.53 -1.85
CA GLU A 241 -13.04 11.77 -0.79
C GLU A 241 -11.63 11.53 -1.29
N GLU A 242 -10.67 12.23 -0.72
CA GLU A 242 -9.28 12.08 -1.10
C GLU A 242 -8.76 10.71 -0.68
N GLN A 243 -8.16 9.99 -1.62
CA GLN A 243 -7.56 8.68 -1.39
C GLN A 243 -6.04 8.81 -1.26
N ALA A 244 -5.46 8.20 -0.23
CA ALA A 244 -4.02 8.29 0.02
C ALA A 244 -3.20 7.54 -1.06
N TRP A 245 -3.72 6.40 -1.54
CA TRP A 245 -2.99 5.46 -2.40
C TRP A 245 -3.17 5.69 -3.90
N PHE A 246 -4.24 6.35 -4.32
CA PHE A 246 -4.56 6.58 -5.72
C PHE A 246 -5.36 7.88 -5.91
N GLU A 247 -5.34 8.43 -7.12
CA GLU A 247 -6.05 9.67 -7.44
C GLU A 247 -6.84 9.56 -8.76
N PHE A 248 -6.25 8.93 -9.77
CA PHE A 248 -6.85 8.71 -11.08
C PHE A 248 -7.36 7.29 -11.20
N GLY A 249 -8.45 7.11 -11.90
CA GLY A 249 -8.93 5.79 -12.28
C GLY A 249 -10.06 5.86 -13.28
N THR A 250 -10.28 4.76 -13.97
CA THR A 250 -11.41 4.55 -14.87
C THR A 250 -12.10 3.23 -14.58
N VAL A 251 -13.38 3.16 -14.95
CA VAL A 251 -14.17 1.93 -14.96
C VAL A 251 -14.82 1.76 -16.32
N GLN A 252 -14.61 0.61 -16.93
CA GLN A 252 -15.28 0.22 -18.18
C GLN A 252 -16.52 -0.62 -17.86
N ILE A 253 -17.65 -0.25 -18.46
CA ILE A 253 -18.88 -1.03 -18.39
C ILE A 253 -18.82 -2.11 -19.47
N GLN A 254 -18.85 -3.36 -19.06
CA GLN A 254 -18.89 -4.49 -19.99
C GLN A 254 -20.32 -4.77 -20.46
N MET A 255 -20.45 -5.21 -21.70
CA MET A 255 -21.73 -5.65 -22.28
C MET A 255 -21.76 -7.14 -22.56
N ASN A 256 -22.94 -7.74 -22.44
CA ASN A 256 -23.21 -9.08 -22.96
C ASN A 256 -23.57 -9.04 -24.47
N ASN A 257 -23.75 -10.22 -25.07
CA ASN A 257 -24.10 -10.36 -26.50
C ASN A 257 -25.46 -9.73 -26.88
N SER A 258 -26.29 -9.35 -25.90
CA SER A 258 -27.58 -8.66 -26.10
C SER A 258 -27.46 -7.14 -25.93
N GLY A 259 -26.26 -6.59 -25.80
CA GLY A 259 -26.00 -5.18 -25.62
C GLY A 259 -26.40 -4.64 -24.22
N LYS A 260 -26.56 -5.52 -23.24
CA LYS A 260 -26.91 -5.14 -21.86
C LYS A 260 -25.66 -5.11 -20.97
N PRO A 261 -25.58 -4.19 -19.96
CA PRO A 261 -24.50 -4.16 -18.99
C PRO A 261 -24.35 -5.52 -18.31
N SER A 262 -23.14 -6.03 -18.23
CA SER A 262 -22.85 -7.37 -17.68
C SER A 262 -21.77 -7.36 -16.60
N GLY A 263 -20.89 -6.36 -16.56
CA GLY A 263 -19.79 -6.32 -15.59
C GLY A 263 -19.07 -4.98 -15.58
N LEU A 264 -18.09 -4.89 -14.67
CA LEU A 264 -17.21 -3.74 -14.50
C LEU A 264 -15.75 -4.20 -14.58
N LEU A 265 -14.93 -3.44 -15.31
CA LEU A 265 -13.48 -3.55 -15.31
C LEU A 265 -12.87 -2.23 -14.87
N PHE A 266 -11.94 -2.30 -13.93
CA PHE A 266 -11.29 -1.12 -13.37
C PHE A 266 -9.86 -0.99 -13.87
N ASP A 267 -9.41 0.25 -14.09
CA ASP A 267 -8.02 0.63 -14.31
C ASP A 267 -7.70 1.83 -13.40
N VAL A 268 -7.09 1.54 -12.27
CA VAL A 268 -6.72 2.52 -11.24
C VAL A 268 -5.24 2.35 -10.93
N PRO A 269 -4.35 3.14 -11.58
CA PRO A 269 -2.92 3.00 -11.39
C PRO A 269 -2.50 3.35 -9.96
N ASN A 270 -2.01 2.35 -9.26
CA ASN A 270 -1.41 2.46 -7.92
C ASN A 270 -0.46 1.26 -7.69
N ASP A 271 0.17 1.19 -6.52
CA ASP A 271 1.24 0.21 -6.28
C ASP A 271 0.86 -0.89 -5.28
N ASP A 272 -0.33 -0.81 -4.67
CA ASP A 272 -0.70 -1.69 -3.57
C ASP A 272 -2.10 -2.31 -3.71
N ILE A 273 -3.04 -1.62 -4.33
CA ILE A 273 -4.43 -2.06 -4.47
C ILE A 273 -4.70 -2.45 -5.92
N PHE A 274 -4.88 -3.74 -6.17
CA PHE A 274 -5.03 -4.29 -7.53
C PHE A 274 -6.49 -4.22 -7.99
N PHE A 275 -6.93 -3.03 -8.41
CA PHE A 275 -8.30 -2.82 -8.91
C PHE A 275 -8.65 -3.67 -10.14
N GLU A 276 -7.68 -4.08 -10.94
CA GLU A 276 -7.86 -5.01 -12.07
C GLU A 276 -8.32 -6.42 -11.64
N GLU A 277 -8.16 -6.77 -10.37
CA GLU A 277 -8.67 -8.01 -9.80
C GLU A 277 -10.17 -7.92 -9.46
N ILE A 278 -10.75 -6.72 -9.43
CA ILE A 278 -12.17 -6.51 -9.19
C ILE A 278 -12.95 -6.88 -10.45
N LYS A 279 -13.32 -8.16 -10.56
CA LYS A 279 -14.15 -8.68 -11.63
C LYS A 279 -15.61 -8.72 -11.18
N ALA A 280 -16.23 -7.56 -11.23
CA ALA A 280 -17.62 -7.43 -10.79
C ALA A 280 -18.58 -7.80 -11.93
N VAL A 281 -19.56 -8.67 -11.63
CA VAL A 281 -20.58 -9.11 -12.56
C VAL A 281 -21.94 -8.50 -12.13
N ARG A 282 -22.71 -8.05 -13.11
CA ARG A 282 -24.05 -7.50 -12.82
C ARG A 282 -24.94 -8.53 -12.18
N VAL A 283 -25.56 -8.14 -11.06
CA VAL A 283 -26.60 -8.93 -10.43
C VAL A 283 -27.91 -8.64 -11.15
N THR A 284 -28.47 -9.67 -11.81
CA THR A 284 -29.82 -9.57 -12.39
C THR A 284 -30.87 -9.68 -11.29
N PRO A 285 -31.92 -8.86 -11.32
CA PRO A 285 -33.03 -8.95 -10.36
C PRO A 285 -33.69 -10.33 -10.31
#